data_92cdd6f281060417bdef048fb1fc0995
#
_entry.id   92cdd6f281060417bdef048fb1fc0995
#
_cell.length_a   1.000
_cell.length_b   1.000
_cell.length_c   1.000
_cell.angle_alpha   90.00
_cell.angle_beta   90.00
_cell.angle_gamma   90.00
#
_symmetry.space_group_name_H-M   'P 1'
#
loop_
_entity.id
_entity.type
_entity.pdbx_description
1 polymer ?
#
loop_
_entity_poly.entity_id
_entity_poly.type
_entity_poly.pdbx_seq_one_letter_code
_entity_poly.pdbx_strand_id
1 'polypeptide(L)'
;NTEHPGLILGGGISQMDRPLGLVVKSKHASVRTSTRISSSINKRFLQYHQRSKSGVASAQRDNYIELSVHASYRNNVSRYMNVINRIVVAENVGDQRERMELLLSKLLEPTSSAEAALQLEAIGKDAVSMLQMGIQSSDPEVQFYSAEALAYLGEAEAAPVLTDLAETHMAFRWHALTALAGMDHVSALDGITELMESDSAETRYGAFTALWKRNPGSPLVSGMHYPGFTYHHVASTASAMIHVSMANRAEIVVFGNGIKVTPKQLIYAGNHILIKNEGSGKLQISCFTAGKPDRFATTTTNLEDVVRGIAKVGGGYSEIGDCLQSA
;
A
#
# COMPACT_ATOMS: atom_id res chain seq x y z
N ASN A 1 15.20 -20.46 -32.30
CA ASN A 1 14.98 -20.08 -30.89
C ASN A 1 14.31 -18.74 -30.86
N THR A 2 12.98 -18.74 -30.74
CA THR A 2 12.23 -17.53 -30.40
C THR A 2 12.32 -17.37 -28.88
N GLU A 3 13.18 -16.46 -28.40
CA GLU A 3 13.21 -16.04 -27.02
C GLU A 3 11.90 -15.26 -26.75
N HIS A 4 11.01 -15.84 -25.97
CA HIS A 4 9.84 -15.12 -25.47
C HIS A 4 10.25 -14.33 -24.23
N PRO A 5 9.98 -13.03 -24.18
CA PRO A 5 10.25 -12.24 -22.98
C PRO A 5 9.42 -12.79 -21.81
N GLY A 6 10.09 -13.15 -20.72
CA GLY A 6 9.43 -13.60 -19.50
C GLY A 6 9.24 -12.43 -18.51
N LEU A 7 8.10 -12.37 -17.83
CA LEU A 7 7.83 -11.45 -16.75
C LEU A 7 7.85 -12.21 -15.41
N ILE A 8 8.61 -11.71 -14.46
CA ILE A 8 8.58 -12.21 -13.07
C ILE A 8 7.72 -11.25 -12.27
N LEU A 9 6.54 -11.71 -11.83
CA LEU A 9 5.64 -10.92 -11.01
C LEU A 9 6.28 -10.59 -9.66
N GLY A 10 6.17 -9.32 -9.26
CA GLY A 10 6.82 -8.83 -8.04
C GLY A 10 8.31 -8.53 -8.17
N GLY A 11 8.93 -8.82 -9.33
CA GLY A 11 10.34 -8.53 -9.59
C GLY A 11 11.31 -9.27 -8.65
N GLY A 12 12.48 -8.69 -8.44
CA GLY A 12 13.48 -9.18 -7.50
C GLY A 12 13.37 -8.52 -6.13
N ILE A 13 13.56 -9.27 -5.06
CA ILE A 13 13.62 -8.77 -3.69
C ILE A 13 15.08 -8.67 -3.26
N SER A 14 15.49 -7.47 -2.81
CA SER A 14 16.82 -7.29 -2.23
C SER A 14 16.98 -8.11 -0.95
N GLN A 15 18.05 -8.88 -0.86
CA GLN A 15 18.41 -9.64 0.36
C GLN A 15 19.17 -8.79 1.39
N MET A 16 19.58 -7.57 1.01
CA MET A 16 20.32 -6.66 1.87
C MET A 16 19.59 -5.33 2.01
N ASP A 17 19.27 -4.98 3.23
CA ASP A 17 18.80 -3.64 3.57
C ASP A 17 19.99 -2.70 3.73
N ARG A 18 19.88 -1.51 3.16
CA ARG A 18 20.83 -0.42 3.39
C ARG A 18 20.14 0.69 4.14
N PRO A 19 20.77 1.23 5.20
CA PRO A 19 20.22 2.39 5.87
C PRO A 19 20.16 3.58 4.90
N LEU A 20 19.13 4.41 5.07
CA LEU A 20 19.06 5.69 4.37
C LEU A 20 20.15 6.62 4.92
N GLY A 21 20.61 7.55 4.09
CA GLY A 21 21.60 8.51 4.52
C GLY A 21 21.42 9.88 3.90
N LEU A 22 21.75 10.90 4.69
CA LEU A 22 21.90 12.27 4.23
C LEU A 22 23.36 12.61 4.12
N VAL A 23 23.75 13.18 2.99
CA VAL A 23 25.10 13.71 2.77
C VAL A 23 25.04 15.23 2.82
N VAL A 24 25.78 15.82 3.76
CA VAL A 24 25.94 17.26 3.87
C VAL A 24 26.95 17.71 2.80
N LYS A 25 26.57 18.71 2.01
CA LYS A 25 27.46 19.28 0.98
C LYS A 25 28.78 19.71 1.61
N SER A 26 29.91 19.42 0.96
CA SER A 26 31.28 19.63 1.50
C SER A 26 31.53 21.04 2.06
N LYS A 27 30.99 22.08 1.41
CA LYS A 27 31.09 23.46 1.89
C LYS A 27 30.44 23.76 3.25
N HIS A 28 29.55 22.86 3.71
CA HIS A 28 28.82 22.97 4.97
C HIS A 28 29.15 21.81 5.92
N ALA A 29 30.01 20.88 5.51
CA ALA A 29 30.37 19.71 6.30
C ALA A 29 31.12 20.13 7.57
N SER A 30 30.57 19.72 8.70
CA SER A 30 31.20 19.83 10.01
C SER A 30 30.44 18.98 11.02
N VAL A 31 31.10 18.52 12.08
CA VAL A 31 30.48 17.78 13.18
C VAL A 31 29.30 18.57 13.76
N ARG A 32 29.47 19.88 13.93
CA ARG A 32 28.41 20.77 14.44
C ARG A 32 27.19 20.78 13.52
N THR A 33 27.39 20.86 12.20
CA THR A 33 26.29 20.89 11.23
C THR A 33 25.55 19.53 11.21
N SER A 34 26.26 18.42 11.11
CA SER A 34 25.65 17.09 11.07
C SER A 34 24.87 16.78 12.37
N THR A 35 25.42 17.14 13.52
CA THR A 35 24.74 16.99 14.83
C THR A 35 23.48 17.86 14.91
N ARG A 36 23.52 19.12 14.42
CA ARG A 36 22.33 20.00 14.41
C ARG A 36 21.23 19.47 13.50
N ILE A 37 21.59 18.99 12.31
CA ILE A 37 20.63 18.36 11.38
C ILE A 37 19.99 17.13 12.03
N SER A 38 20.80 16.21 12.58
CA SER A 38 20.29 15.03 13.29
C SER A 38 19.34 15.41 14.43
N SER A 39 19.70 16.43 15.23
CA SER A 39 18.88 16.88 16.34
C SER A 39 17.54 17.46 15.87
N SER A 40 17.53 18.24 14.78
CA SER A 40 16.30 18.79 14.20
C SER A 40 15.40 17.69 13.66
N ILE A 41 15.95 16.68 12.97
CA ILE A 41 15.20 15.52 12.49
C ILE A 41 14.65 14.74 13.67
N ASN A 42 15.44 14.47 14.69
CA ASN A 42 15.02 13.74 15.88
C ASN A 42 13.98 14.49 16.72
N LYS A 43 13.98 15.83 16.71
CA LYS A 43 12.92 16.62 17.34
C LYS A 43 11.58 16.41 16.64
N ARG A 44 11.59 16.30 15.30
CA ARG A 44 10.38 16.05 14.50
C ARG A 44 9.92 14.60 14.57
N PHE A 45 10.85 13.63 14.52
CA PHE A 45 10.58 12.21 14.47
C PHE A 45 11.11 11.51 15.73
N LEU A 46 10.26 11.38 16.73
CA LEU A 46 10.57 10.61 17.95
C LEU A 46 9.90 9.24 17.84
N GLN A 47 10.70 8.19 18.02
CA GLN A 47 10.18 6.83 18.15
C GLN A 47 10.33 6.33 19.60
N TYR A 48 9.36 5.54 20.04
CA TYR A 48 9.42 4.85 21.31
C TYR A 48 9.75 3.38 21.07
N HIS A 49 10.99 2.98 21.33
CA HIS A 49 11.40 1.58 21.36
C HIS A 49 11.57 1.10 22.78
N GLN A 50 10.81 0.06 23.18
CA GLN A 50 10.99 -0.69 24.44
C GLN A 50 11.33 0.18 25.66
N ARG A 51 10.55 1.26 25.90
CA ARG A 51 10.72 2.23 27.02
C ARG A 51 11.82 3.28 26.84
N SER A 52 12.53 3.33 25.73
CA SER A 52 13.45 4.43 25.43
C SER A 52 12.98 5.26 24.24
N LYS A 53 13.16 6.58 24.32
CA LYS A 53 13.00 7.47 23.18
C LYS A 53 14.25 7.35 22.32
N SER A 54 14.10 6.91 21.08
CA SER A 54 15.19 6.93 20.09
C SER A 54 14.85 7.86 18.93
N GLY A 55 15.85 8.59 18.47
CA GLY A 55 15.73 9.37 17.25
C GLY A 55 15.89 8.48 16.02
N VAL A 56 15.45 8.97 14.89
CA VAL A 56 15.57 8.32 13.57
C VAL A 56 16.84 8.72 12.82
N ALA A 57 17.59 9.73 13.31
CA ALA A 57 18.78 10.29 12.66
C ALA A 57 19.99 10.20 13.57
N SER A 58 21.12 9.70 13.05
CA SER A 58 22.38 9.57 13.76
C SER A 58 23.52 10.16 12.91
N ALA A 59 24.17 11.21 13.42
CA ALA A 59 25.36 11.79 12.79
C ALA A 59 26.55 10.84 12.94
N GLN A 60 26.95 10.18 11.86
CA GLN A 60 28.05 9.21 11.82
C GLN A 60 29.39 9.90 11.52
N ARG A 61 29.35 10.97 10.70
CA ARG A 61 30.52 11.75 10.30
C ARG A 61 30.14 13.22 10.19
N ASP A 62 31.10 14.06 9.95
CA ASP A 62 30.93 15.50 9.70
C ASP A 62 30.03 15.82 8.50
N ASN A 63 29.96 14.90 7.54
CA ASN A 63 29.19 15.05 6.30
C ASN A 63 28.16 13.94 6.08
N TYR A 64 28.02 12.95 6.99
CA TYR A 64 27.11 11.83 6.80
C TYR A 64 26.22 11.58 8.02
N ILE A 65 24.93 11.53 7.77
CA ILE A 65 23.89 11.25 8.76
C ILE A 65 23.11 10.01 8.31
N GLU A 66 23.13 8.97 9.12
CA GLU A 66 22.35 7.77 8.91
C GLU A 66 20.90 7.98 9.37
N LEU A 67 19.95 7.47 8.59
CA LEU A 67 18.52 7.62 8.85
C LEU A 67 17.83 6.25 8.94
N SER A 68 16.99 6.09 9.94
CA SER A 68 16.00 5.02 10.01
C SER A 68 14.64 5.55 9.54
N VAL A 69 13.86 4.72 8.85
CA VAL A 69 12.53 5.12 8.40
C VAL A 69 11.56 5.09 9.58
N HIS A 70 10.87 6.21 9.82
CA HIS A 70 9.82 6.28 10.83
C HIS A 70 8.65 5.34 10.49
N ALA A 71 8.07 4.66 11.48
CA ALA A 71 7.06 3.62 11.28
C ALA A 71 5.88 4.06 10.40
N SER A 72 5.36 5.28 10.59
CA SER A 72 4.27 5.84 9.79
C SER A 72 4.61 6.00 8.30
N TYR A 73 5.89 6.09 7.95
CA TYR A 73 6.36 6.28 6.57
C TYR A 73 6.92 5.01 5.91
N ARG A 74 6.84 3.85 6.58
CA ARG A 74 7.42 2.59 6.05
C ARG A 74 6.93 2.24 4.66
N ASN A 75 5.71 2.63 4.32
CA ASN A 75 5.09 2.41 3.01
C ASN A 75 5.24 3.61 2.05
N ASN A 76 5.90 4.69 2.49
CA ASN A 76 6.09 5.91 1.69
C ASN A 76 7.42 6.61 2.03
N VAL A 77 8.52 5.91 1.73
CA VAL A 77 9.88 6.43 2.00
C VAL A 77 10.17 7.70 1.20
N SER A 78 9.60 7.83 0.00
CA SER A 78 9.74 9.06 -0.81
C SER A 78 9.18 10.28 -0.08
N ARG A 79 7.97 10.17 0.49
CA ARG A 79 7.39 11.25 1.30
C ARG A 79 8.24 11.54 2.54
N TYR A 80 8.70 10.50 3.23
CA TYR A 80 9.59 10.67 4.38
C TYR A 80 10.81 11.54 4.05
N MET A 81 11.49 11.26 2.94
CA MET A 81 12.62 12.04 2.49
C MET A 81 12.24 13.46 2.08
N ASN A 82 11.08 13.65 1.46
CA ASN A 82 10.55 14.97 1.11
C ASN A 82 10.29 15.82 2.35
N VAL A 83 9.72 15.23 3.40
CA VAL A 83 9.48 15.93 4.68
C VAL A 83 10.80 16.27 5.37
N ILE A 84 11.75 15.32 5.44
CA ILE A 84 13.07 15.57 6.02
C ILE A 84 13.78 16.74 5.33
N ASN A 85 13.73 16.79 4.00
CA ASN A 85 14.38 17.87 3.23
C ASN A 85 13.76 19.26 3.49
N ARG A 86 12.58 19.34 4.11
CA ARG A 86 11.88 20.59 4.45
C ARG A 86 11.99 20.96 5.92
N ILE A 87 12.68 20.14 6.73
CA ILE A 87 12.95 20.48 8.14
C ILE A 87 13.94 21.63 8.20
N VAL A 88 13.55 22.72 8.82
CA VAL A 88 14.45 23.87 9.08
C VAL A 88 15.35 23.56 10.27
N VAL A 89 16.65 23.64 10.06
CA VAL A 89 17.66 23.20 11.05
C VAL A 89 17.86 24.23 12.19
N ALA A 90 17.61 25.50 11.90
CA ALA A 90 17.75 26.58 12.89
C ALA A 90 16.75 27.69 12.58
N GLU A 91 15.78 27.81 13.41
CA GLU A 91 14.73 28.82 13.32
C GLU A 91 14.32 29.23 14.75
N ASN A 92 14.09 30.51 14.97
CA ASN A 92 13.51 30.95 16.23
C ASN A 92 11.98 30.84 16.18
N VAL A 93 11.32 30.97 17.33
CA VAL A 93 9.87 30.80 17.45
C VAL A 93 9.11 31.87 16.66
N GLY A 94 9.61 33.09 16.58
CA GLY A 94 9.01 34.17 15.81
C GLY A 94 9.02 33.89 14.31
N ASP A 95 10.18 33.56 13.77
CA ASP A 95 10.36 33.23 12.34
C ASP A 95 9.51 32.01 11.96
N GLN A 96 9.42 30.99 12.84
CA GLN A 96 8.57 29.82 12.63
C GLN A 96 7.09 30.23 12.52
N ARG A 97 6.62 31.13 13.38
CA ARG A 97 5.23 31.58 13.37
C ARG A 97 4.91 32.35 12.09
N GLU A 98 5.74 33.31 11.69
CA GLU A 98 5.56 34.05 10.45
C GLU A 98 5.54 33.12 9.23
N ARG A 99 6.45 32.12 9.22
CA ARG A 99 6.48 31.10 8.16
C ARG A 99 5.20 30.28 8.15
N MET A 100 4.66 29.89 9.31
CA MET A 100 3.42 29.13 9.41
C MET A 100 2.23 29.94 8.86
N GLU A 101 2.14 31.22 9.16
CA GLU A 101 1.07 32.10 8.63
C GLU A 101 1.15 32.22 7.09
N LEU A 102 2.37 32.36 6.54
CA LEU A 102 2.59 32.32 5.09
C LEU A 102 2.23 30.95 4.48
N LEU A 103 2.58 29.86 5.15
CA LEU A 103 2.26 28.52 4.68
C LEU A 103 0.76 28.24 4.72
N LEU A 104 0.03 28.78 5.69
CA LEU A 104 -1.44 28.69 5.72
C LEU A 104 -2.06 29.35 4.49
N SER A 105 -1.64 30.57 4.13
CA SER A 105 -2.15 31.23 2.93
C SER A 105 -1.86 30.42 1.64
N LYS A 106 -0.68 29.80 1.55
CA LYS A 106 -0.30 28.91 0.43
C LYS A 106 -1.02 27.57 0.46
N LEU A 107 -1.35 27.04 1.64
CA LEU A 107 -2.10 25.80 1.78
C LEU A 107 -3.50 25.93 1.21
N LEU A 108 -4.16 27.07 1.45
CA LEU A 108 -5.53 27.34 0.97
C LEU A 108 -5.59 27.68 -0.53
N GLU A 109 -4.46 27.83 -1.20
CA GLU A 109 -4.37 28.03 -2.63
C GLU A 109 -4.04 26.66 -3.31
N PRO A 110 -4.92 26.10 -4.16
CA PRO A 110 -4.75 24.75 -4.73
C PRO A 110 -3.38 24.53 -5.40
N THR A 111 -2.91 25.49 -6.17
CA THR A 111 -1.65 25.39 -6.92
C THR A 111 -0.40 25.28 -6.07
N SER A 112 -0.46 25.69 -4.80
CA SER A 112 0.67 25.67 -3.84
C SER A 112 0.41 24.79 -2.62
N SER A 113 -0.79 24.22 -2.49
CA SER A 113 -1.23 23.44 -1.33
C SER A 113 -0.35 22.22 -1.04
N ALA A 114 0.07 21.48 -2.06
CA ALA A 114 0.93 20.31 -1.93
C ALA A 114 2.26 20.62 -1.23
N GLU A 115 2.94 21.67 -1.68
CA GLU A 115 4.24 22.07 -1.12
C GLU A 115 4.08 22.68 0.27
N ALA A 116 3.02 23.48 0.49
CA ALA A 116 2.72 24.07 1.78
C ALA A 116 2.38 22.98 2.83
N ALA A 117 1.59 21.99 2.47
CA ALA A 117 1.26 20.87 3.35
C ALA A 117 2.49 20.06 3.77
N LEU A 118 3.43 19.77 2.85
CA LEU A 118 4.68 19.09 3.17
C LEU A 118 5.57 19.91 4.12
N GLN A 119 5.60 21.24 3.95
CA GLN A 119 6.36 22.11 4.86
C GLN A 119 5.71 22.21 6.24
N LEU A 120 4.38 22.25 6.32
CA LEU A 120 3.64 22.21 7.58
C LEU A 120 3.83 20.84 8.27
N GLU A 121 3.79 19.75 7.52
CA GLU A 121 4.11 18.41 8.04
C GLU A 121 5.55 18.33 8.59
N ALA A 122 6.51 18.99 7.95
CA ALA A 122 7.89 19.06 8.42
C ALA A 122 8.04 19.86 9.72
N ILE A 123 7.20 20.89 9.95
CA ILE A 123 7.11 21.59 11.24
C ILE A 123 6.61 20.65 12.33
N GLY A 124 5.63 19.82 12.01
CA GLY A 124 5.11 18.85 12.93
C GLY A 124 3.85 19.28 13.66
N LYS A 125 3.72 18.90 14.93
CA LYS A 125 2.48 19.08 15.70
C LYS A 125 2.06 20.54 15.89
N ASP A 126 2.98 21.47 15.86
CA ASP A 126 2.68 22.90 15.96
C ASP A 126 1.85 23.42 14.77
N ALA A 127 1.89 22.71 13.63
CA ALA A 127 1.17 23.07 12.40
C ALA A 127 -0.20 22.37 12.25
N VAL A 128 -0.60 21.50 13.18
CA VAL A 128 -1.83 20.71 13.08
C VAL A 128 -3.06 21.61 12.87
N SER A 129 -3.19 22.68 13.64
CA SER A 129 -4.35 23.59 13.53
C SER A 129 -4.50 24.23 12.15
N MET A 130 -3.39 24.49 11.45
CA MET A 130 -3.43 25.02 10.09
C MET A 130 -3.86 23.99 9.06
N LEU A 131 -3.37 22.76 9.20
CA LEU A 131 -3.81 21.65 8.36
C LEU A 131 -5.29 21.31 8.61
N GLN A 132 -5.78 21.46 9.86
CA GLN A 132 -7.20 21.34 10.18
C GLN A 132 -8.08 22.38 9.47
N MET A 133 -7.58 23.58 9.26
CA MET A 133 -8.29 24.56 8.42
C MET A 133 -8.32 24.12 6.95
N GLY A 134 -7.25 23.49 6.45
CA GLY A 134 -7.17 23.00 5.07
C GLY A 134 -8.16 21.87 4.78
N ILE A 135 -8.41 20.95 5.70
CA ILE A 135 -9.40 19.87 5.50
C ILE A 135 -10.86 20.38 5.46
N GLN A 136 -11.12 21.60 5.88
CA GLN A 136 -12.43 22.24 5.77
C GLN A 136 -12.65 22.99 4.45
N SER A 137 -11.64 23.01 3.56
CA SER A 137 -11.76 23.61 2.25
C SER A 137 -12.80 22.88 1.39
N SER A 138 -13.43 23.59 0.47
CA SER A 138 -14.27 22.98 -0.57
C SER A 138 -13.46 22.47 -1.76
N ASP A 139 -12.17 22.79 -1.83
CA ASP A 139 -11.29 22.33 -2.91
C ASP A 139 -10.67 20.97 -2.56
N PRO A 140 -10.82 19.95 -3.43
CA PRO A 140 -10.35 18.60 -3.15
C PRO A 140 -8.82 18.47 -3.03
N GLU A 141 -8.04 19.31 -3.73
CA GLU A 141 -6.58 19.29 -3.64
C GLU A 141 -6.13 19.81 -2.27
N VAL A 142 -6.71 20.93 -1.81
CA VAL A 142 -6.44 21.48 -0.49
C VAL A 142 -6.83 20.50 0.61
N GLN A 143 -8.02 19.90 0.51
CA GLN A 143 -8.47 18.86 1.45
C GLN A 143 -7.51 17.69 1.49
N PHE A 144 -7.16 17.17 0.31
CA PHE A 144 -6.31 15.99 0.20
C PHE A 144 -4.92 16.21 0.81
N TYR A 145 -4.20 17.26 0.40
CA TYR A 145 -2.85 17.50 0.89
C TYR A 145 -2.82 17.82 2.38
N SER A 146 -3.85 18.49 2.89
CA SER A 146 -4.02 18.75 4.33
C SER A 146 -4.29 17.49 5.12
N ALA A 147 -5.21 16.65 4.65
CA ALA A 147 -5.55 15.38 5.28
C ALA A 147 -4.38 14.38 5.22
N GLU A 148 -3.66 14.32 4.11
CA GLU A 148 -2.47 13.48 3.98
C GLU A 148 -1.39 13.89 4.98
N ALA A 149 -1.11 15.19 5.15
CA ALA A 149 -0.16 15.67 6.15
C ALA A 149 -0.62 15.36 7.58
N LEU A 150 -1.90 15.56 7.91
CA LEU A 150 -2.47 15.20 9.21
C LEU A 150 -2.35 13.70 9.50
N ALA A 151 -2.58 12.85 8.50
CA ALA A 151 -2.43 11.40 8.64
C ALA A 151 -1.00 11.01 9.07
N TYR A 152 0.03 11.61 8.45
CA TYR A 152 1.43 11.38 8.84
C TYR A 152 1.83 12.06 10.15
N LEU A 153 1.05 13.02 10.63
CA LEU A 153 1.15 13.58 11.97
C LEU A 153 0.45 12.74 13.05
N GLY A 154 -0.34 11.74 12.62
CA GLY A 154 -1.07 10.83 13.50
C GLY A 154 -2.41 11.37 13.97
N GLU A 155 -2.99 12.36 13.28
CA GLU A 155 -4.27 12.98 13.63
C GLU A 155 -5.44 12.17 13.04
N ALA A 156 -6.31 11.68 13.92
CA ALA A 156 -7.39 10.75 13.57
C ALA A 156 -8.42 11.32 12.57
N GLU A 157 -8.63 12.61 12.60
CA GLU A 157 -9.58 13.35 11.76
C GLU A 157 -9.22 13.32 10.26
N ALA A 158 -7.98 12.99 9.93
CA ALA A 158 -7.56 12.77 8.56
C ALA A 158 -8.24 11.55 7.91
N ALA A 159 -8.56 10.52 8.70
CA ALA A 159 -9.02 9.25 8.16
C ALA A 159 -10.34 9.36 7.37
N PRO A 160 -11.42 9.95 7.90
CA PRO A 160 -12.68 10.06 7.14
C PRO A 160 -12.51 10.89 5.85
N VAL A 161 -11.72 11.95 5.87
CA VAL A 161 -11.47 12.79 4.69
C VAL A 161 -10.70 11.99 3.62
N LEU A 162 -9.66 11.25 4.01
CA LEU A 162 -8.91 10.41 3.09
C LEU A 162 -9.75 9.25 2.55
N THR A 163 -10.66 8.69 3.35
CA THR A 163 -11.59 7.64 2.93
C THR A 163 -12.53 8.16 1.83
N ASP A 164 -13.16 9.30 2.06
CA ASP A 164 -14.03 9.93 1.06
C ASP A 164 -13.28 10.28 -0.23
N LEU A 165 -12.10 10.88 -0.12
CA LEU A 165 -11.28 11.25 -1.29
C LEU A 165 -10.73 10.02 -2.05
N ALA A 166 -10.46 8.91 -1.36
CA ALA A 166 -10.07 7.66 -2.02
C ALA A 166 -11.20 7.07 -2.85
N GLU A 167 -12.45 7.23 -2.40
CA GLU A 167 -13.63 6.75 -3.11
C GLU A 167 -13.98 7.66 -4.28
N THR A 168 -14.04 8.97 -4.05
CA THR A 168 -14.60 9.94 -4.98
C THR A 168 -13.61 10.49 -6.01
N HIS A 169 -12.29 10.48 -5.71
CA HIS A 169 -11.26 11.11 -6.53
C HIS A 169 -10.14 10.14 -6.94
N MET A 170 -10.20 9.65 -8.17
CA MET A 170 -9.21 8.68 -8.71
C MET A 170 -7.76 9.16 -8.59
N ALA A 171 -7.50 10.47 -8.77
CA ALA A 171 -6.15 11.03 -8.69
C ALA A 171 -5.52 10.89 -7.30
N PHE A 172 -6.30 10.90 -6.24
CA PHE A 172 -5.82 10.83 -4.86
C PHE A 172 -5.88 9.44 -4.26
N ARG A 173 -6.63 8.51 -4.87
CA ARG A 173 -6.92 7.17 -4.34
C ARG A 173 -5.71 6.46 -3.75
N TRP A 174 -4.67 6.26 -4.53
CA TRP A 174 -3.48 5.52 -4.10
C TRP A 174 -2.70 6.21 -2.99
N HIS A 175 -2.65 7.53 -3.03
CA HIS A 175 -1.98 8.33 -2.01
C HIS A 175 -2.78 8.33 -0.70
N ALA A 176 -4.10 8.48 -0.77
CA ALA A 176 -5.00 8.41 0.38
C ALA A 176 -4.93 7.03 1.06
N LEU A 177 -5.02 5.94 0.29
CA LEU A 177 -4.88 4.58 0.80
C LEU A 177 -3.50 4.31 1.41
N THR A 178 -2.45 4.89 0.85
CA THR A 178 -1.09 4.77 1.40
C THR A 178 -0.96 5.52 2.72
N ALA A 179 -1.57 6.70 2.84
CA ALA A 179 -1.59 7.47 4.08
C ALA A 179 -2.41 6.75 5.16
N LEU A 180 -3.62 6.26 4.84
CA LEU A 180 -4.44 5.46 5.74
C LEU A 180 -3.71 4.21 6.25
N ALA A 181 -2.96 3.51 5.38
CA ALA A 181 -2.14 2.36 5.77
C ALA A 181 -1.01 2.72 6.74
N GLY A 182 -0.52 3.96 6.71
CA GLY A 182 0.53 4.49 7.60
C GLY A 182 0.02 4.97 8.96
N MET A 183 -1.28 5.24 9.10
CA MET A 183 -1.88 5.72 10.35
C MET A 183 -2.00 4.60 11.37
N ASP A 184 -1.64 4.86 12.62
CA ASP A 184 -1.88 3.95 13.74
C ASP A 184 -3.13 4.39 14.54
N HIS A 185 -4.28 4.39 13.88
CA HIS A 185 -5.57 4.74 14.47
C HIS A 185 -6.68 3.83 13.95
N VAL A 186 -7.70 3.57 14.80
CA VAL A 186 -8.83 2.70 14.45
C VAL A 186 -9.64 3.27 13.30
N SER A 187 -9.86 4.58 13.25
CA SER A 187 -10.62 5.22 12.16
C SER A 187 -10.02 4.99 10.77
N ALA A 188 -8.69 4.85 10.68
CA ALA A 188 -8.05 4.49 9.42
C ALA A 188 -8.32 3.03 9.03
N LEU A 189 -8.40 2.12 10.01
CA LEU A 189 -8.79 0.73 9.77
C LEU A 189 -10.26 0.65 9.31
N ASP A 190 -11.13 1.39 9.98
CA ASP A 190 -12.56 1.46 9.62
C ASP A 190 -12.73 1.99 8.20
N GLY A 191 -12.07 3.10 7.84
CA GLY A 191 -12.10 3.66 6.49
C GLY A 191 -11.56 2.70 5.41
N ILE A 192 -10.43 2.01 5.68
CA ILE A 192 -9.91 1.00 4.75
C ILE A 192 -10.91 -0.15 4.59
N THR A 193 -11.56 -0.57 5.68
CA THR A 193 -12.55 -1.67 5.65
C THR A 193 -13.79 -1.25 4.86
N GLU A 194 -14.26 -0.03 5.03
CA GLU A 194 -15.34 0.58 4.24
C GLU A 194 -15.00 0.57 2.74
N LEU A 195 -13.80 1.01 2.38
CA LEU A 195 -13.35 1.04 0.99
C LEU A 195 -13.22 -0.36 0.35
N MET A 196 -13.14 -1.44 1.14
CA MET A 196 -13.22 -2.81 0.60
C MET A 196 -14.63 -3.20 0.15
N GLU A 197 -15.65 -2.41 0.49
CA GLU A 197 -17.05 -2.56 0.02
C GLU A 197 -17.40 -1.60 -1.14
N SER A 198 -16.44 -0.80 -1.63
CA SER A 198 -16.64 0.13 -2.75
C SER A 198 -17.13 -0.55 -4.02
N ASP A 199 -17.89 0.15 -4.85
CA ASP A 199 -18.27 -0.32 -6.20
C ASP A 199 -17.09 -0.32 -7.17
N SER A 200 -16.05 0.48 -6.90
CA SER A 200 -14.83 0.54 -7.72
C SER A 200 -13.89 -0.64 -7.44
N ALA A 201 -13.58 -1.40 -8.47
CA ALA A 201 -12.65 -2.52 -8.40
C ALA A 201 -11.25 -2.09 -7.93
N GLU A 202 -10.78 -0.94 -8.43
CA GLU A 202 -9.48 -0.38 -8.08
C GLU A 202 -9.45 0.09 -6.63
N THR A 203 -10.53 0.69 -6.14
CA THR A 203 -10.66 1.11 -4.74
C THR A 203 -10.61 -0.10 -3.82
N ARG A 204 -11.40 -1.15 -4.11
CA ARG A 204 -11.42 -2.39 -3.31
C ARG A 204 -10.06 -3.07 -3.22
N TYR A 205 -9.40 -3.27 -4.37
CA TYR A 205 -8.09 -3.90 -4.38
C TYR A 205 -7.03 -3.01 -3.73
N GLY A 206 -7.14 -1.69 -3.92
CA GLY A 206 -6.29 -0.72 -3.23
C GLY A 206 -6.44 -0.76 -1.71
N ALA A 207 -7.67 -0.84 -1.21
CA ALA A 207 -7.98 -0.96 0.22
C ALA A 207 -7.47 -2.30 0.79
N PHE A 208 -7.68 -3.41 0.08
CA PHE A 208 -7.08 -4.70 0.44
C PHE A 208 -5.55 -4.59 0.57
N THR A 209 -4.90 -3.99 -0.41
CA THR A 209 -3.44 -3.80 -0.41
C THR A 209 -2.98 -2.90 0.75
N ALA A 210 -3.72 -1.83 1.06
CA ALA A 210 -3.45 -0.93 2.17
C ALA A 210 -3.54 -1.67 3.52
N LEU A 211 -4.58 -2.48 3.72
CA LEU A 211 -4.75 -3.28 4.93
C LEU A 211 -3.67 -4.37 5.04
N TRP A 212 -3.37 -5.03 3.94
CA TRP A 212 -2.31 -6.04 3.91
C TRP A 212 -0.93 -5.44 4.26
N LYS A 213 -0.61 -4.26 3.73
CA LYS A 213 0.64 -3.52 4.07
C LYS A 213 0.65 -3.08 5.54
N ARG A 214 -0.49 -2.70 6.08
CA ARG A 214 -0.64 -2.30 7.49
C ARG A 214 -0.44 -3.50 8.42
N ASN A 215 -1.14 -4.59 8.15
CA ASN A 215 -1.11 -5.82 8.95
C ASN A 215 -1.35 -7.07 8.08
N PRO A 216 -0.28 -7.71 7.56
CA PRO A 216 -0.40 -8.93 6.76
C PRO A 216 -1.07 -10.10 7.49
N GLY A 217 -1.04 -10.09 8.83
CA GLY A 217 -1.66 -11.11 9.69
C GLY A 217 -3.14 -10.84 9.99
N SER A 218 -3.74 -9.78 9.44
CA SER A 218 -5.16 -9.49 9.65
C SER A 218 -6.03 -10.60 9.04
N PRO A 219 -7.02 -11.13 9.78
CA PRO A 219 -7.98 -12.10 9.24
C PRO A 219 -8.73 -11.60 8.01
N LEU A 220 -8.93 -10.29 7.88
CA LEU A 220 -9.62 -9.67 6.74
C LEU A 220 -8.86 -9.77 5.42
N VAL A 221 -7.55 -9.99 5.45
CA VAL A 221 -6.68 -10.07 4.27
C VAL A 221 -5.80 -11.31 4.27
N SER A 222 -6.03 -12.24 5.20
CA SER A 222 -5.29 -13.50 5.24
C SER A 222 -5.54 -14.31 3.96
N GLY A 223 -4.54 -15.10 3.54
CA GLY A 223 -4.63 -15.86 2.31
C GLY A 223 -4.08 -17.28 2.45
N MET A 224 -4.48 -18.13 1.53
CA MET A 224 -3.93 -19.47 1.37
C MET A 224 -2.74 -19.42 0.43
N HIS A 225 -1.59 -19.92 0.89
CA HIS A 225 -0.37 -19.97 0.11
C HIS A 225 -0.31 -21.24 -0.74
N TYR A 226 -0.10 -21.05 -2.03
CA TYR A 226 0.17 -22.08 -3.00
C TYR A 226 1.58 -21.93 -3.57
N PRO A 227 2.15 -22.96 -4.20
CA PRO A 227 3.44 -22.81 -4.87
C PRO A 227 3.37 -21.71 -5.95
N GLY A 228 4.08 -20.61 -5.72
CA GLY A 228 4.20 -19.50 -6.66
C GLY A 228 3.11 -18.42 -6.59
N PHE A 229 2.08 -18.54 -5.75
CA PHE A 229 1.05 -17.50 -5.59
C PHE A 229 0.31 -17.60 -4.25
N THR A 230 -0.49 -16.58 -3.96
CA THR A 230 -1.38 -16.55 -2.79
C THR A 230 -2.83 -16.31 -3.24
N TYR A 231 -3.76 -17.04 -2.68
CA TYR A 231 -5.21 -16.85 -2.87
C TYR A 231 -5.79 -16.19 -1.61
N HIS A 232 -6.49 -15.08 -1.79
CA HIS A 232 -7.15 -14.35 -0.73
C HIS A 232 -8.66 -14.36 -0.96
N HIS A 233 -9.42 -14.61 0.10
CA HIS A 233 -10.87 -14.47 0.11
C HIS A 233 -11.26 -13.37 1.09
N VAL A 234 -11.85 -12.32 0.57
CA VAL A 234 -12.34 -11.16 1.33
C VAL A 234 -13.86 -11.24 1.38
N ALA A 235 -14.40 -11.39 2.58
CA ALA A 235 -15.86 -11.32 2.76
C ALA A 235 -16.32 -9.90 2.40
N SER A 236 -17.26 -9.79 1.47
CA SER A 236 -17.82 -8.51 1.01
C SER A 236 -19.29 -8.70 0.68
N THR A 237 -20.09 -7.67 0.94
CA THR A 237 -21.52 -7.60 0.61
C THR A 237 -21.75 -6.91 -0.75
N ALA A 238 -20.73 -6.20 -1.25
CA ALA A 238 -20.75 -5.60 -2.57
C ALA A 238 -20.73 -6.64 -3.70
N SER A 239 -20.90 -6.22 -4.94
CA SER A 239 -20.85 -7.09 -6.11
C SER A 239 -19.62 -7.97 -6.13
N ALA A 240 -19.77 -9.26 -6.41
CA ALA A 240 -18.63 -10.18 -6.44
C ALA A 240 -17.56 -9.73 -7.43
N MET A 241 -16.30 -9.79 -7.01
CA MET A 241 -15.16 -9.37 -7.82
C MET A 241 -13.98 -10.32 -7.63
N ILE A 242 -13.27 -10.60 -8.72
CA ILE A 242 -12.01 -11.34 -8.71
C ILE A 242 -10.93 -10.45 -9.28
N HIS A 243 -9.87 -10.24 -8.50
CA HIS A 243 -8.67 -9.55 -8.97
C HIS A 243 -7.53 -10.55 -9.13
N VAL A 244 -6.93 -10.58 -10.32
CA VAL A 244 -5.73 -11.37 -10.64
C VAL A 244 -4.59 -10.40 -10.91
N SER A 245 -3.56 -10.40 -10.07
CA SER A 245 -2.46 -9.44 -10.19
C SER A 245 -1.58 -9.78 -11.41
N MET A 246 -1.38 -8.80 -12.30
CA MET A 246 -0.56 -8.96 -13.51
C MET A 246 0.81 -8.26 -13.41
N ALA A 247 1.07 -7.48 -12.38
CA ALA A 247 2.25 -6.63 -12.29
C ALA A 247 3.01 -6.75 -10.96
N ASN A 248 2.31 -7.04 -9.87
CA ASN A 248 2.87 -7.16 -8.54
C ASN A 248 3.15 -8.64 -8.19
N ARG A 249 3.18 -8.96 -6.91
CA ARG A 249 3.25 -10.36 -6.47
C ARG A 249 2.11 -11.18 -7.07
N ALA A 250 2.37 -12.45 -7.35
CA ALA A 250 1.36 -13.35 -7.87
C ALA A 250 0.30 -13.61 -6.79
N GLU A 251 -0.87 -12.99 -6.92
CA GLU A 251 -1.98 -13.12 -5.99
C GLU A 251 -3.33 -13.05 -6.70
N ILE A 252 -4.28 -13.79 -6.18
CA ILE A 252 -5.67 -13.77 -6.58
C ILE A 252 -6.47 -13.30 -5.36
N VAL A 253 -7.20 -12.20 -5.50
CA VAL A 253 -8.04 -11.64 -4.44
C VAL A 253 -9.50 -11.72 -4.88
N VAL A 254 -10.29 -12.45 -4.12
CA VAL A 254 -11.70 -12.68 -4.38
C VAL A 254 -12.52 -11.95 -3.34
N PHE A 255 -13.37 -11.04 -3.78
CA PHE A 255 -14.32 -10.31 -2.94
C PHE A 255 -15.72 -10.88 -3.11
N GLY A 256 -16.38 -11.15 -2.00
CA GLY A 256 -17.71 -11.73 -1.95
C GLY A 256 -17.73 -13.25 -1.76
N ASN A 257 -18.89 -13.78 -1.51
CA ASN A 257 -19.07 -15.18 -1.16
C ASN A 257 -19.75 -15.98 -2.28
N GLY A 258 -19.50 -17.27 -2.32
CA GLY A 258 -20.25 -18.22 -3.16
C GLY A 258 -20.03 -18.08 -4.66
N ILE A 259 -18.90 -17.50 -5.08
CA ILE A 259 -18.54 -17.41 -6.50
C ILE A 259 -18.34 -18.81 -7.07
N LYS A 260 -18.97 -19.08 -8.21
CA LYS A 260 -18.96 -20.40 -8.86
C LYS A 260 -18.38 -20.31 -10.26
N VAL A 261 -17.57 -21.28 -10.60
CA VAL A 261 -17.09 -21.55 -11.96
C VAL A 261 -18.05 -22.54 -12.59
N THR A 262 -18.75 -22.11 -13.65
CA THR A 262 -19.78 -22.94 -14.31
C THR A 262 -19.52 -23.03 -15.81
N PRO A 263 -18.50 -23.80 -16.24
CA PRO A 263 -18.21 -23.97 -17.64
C PRO A 263 -19.40 -24.62 -18.38
N LYS A 264 -19.76 -24.06 -19.54
CA LYS A 264 -20.85 -24.63 -20.36
C LYS A 264 -20.52 -26.05 -20.85
N GLN A 265 -19.28 -26.30 -21.24
CA GLN A 265 -18.81 -27.63 -21.66
C GLN A 265 -17.41 -27.92 -21.11
N LEU A 266 -16.42 -27.15 -21.52
CA LEU A 266 -15.01 -27.40 -21.33
C LEU A 266 -14.24 -26.08 -21.19
N ILE A 267 -13.32 -26.00 -20.25
CA ILE A 267 -12.35 -24.91 -20.13
C ILE A 267 -10.95 -25.47 -20.28
N TYR A 268 -10.13 -24.80 -21.08
CA TYR A 268 -8.68 -25.01 -21.12
C TYR A 268 -7.98 -23.99 -20.22
N ALA A 269 -7.20 -24.47 -19.29
CA ALA A 269 -6.36 -23.67 -18.42
C ALA A 269 -4.90 -23.90 -18.78
N GLY A 270 -4.33 -22.95 -19.49
CA GLY A 270 -3.04 -23.16 -20.17
C GLY A 270 -3.09 -24.22 -21.26
N ASN A 271 -1.93 -24.85 -21.54
CA ASN A 271 -1.78 -25.81 -22.62
C ASN A 271 -1.99 -27.27 -22.18
N HIS A 272 -2.18 -27.54 -20.89
CA HIS A 272 -2.10 -28.91 -20.36
C HIS A 272 -3.15 -29.21 -19.27
N ILE A 273 -3.97 -28.25 -18.89
CA ILE A 273 -5.07 -28.46 -17.94
C ILE A 273 -6.43 -28.32 -18.63
N LEU A 274 -7.27 -29.29 -18.36
CA LEU A 274 -8.62 -29.39 -18.89
C LEU A 274 -9.61 -29.49 -17.74
N ILE A 275 -10.63 -28.63 -17.78
CA ILE A 275 -11.72 -28.61 -16.78
C ILE A 275 -13.02 -28.93 -17.48
N LYS A 276 -13.65 -30.04 -17.09
CA LYS A 276 -14.89 -30.55 -17.65
C LYS A 276 -16.01 -30.48 -16.63
N ASN A 277 -17.19 -30.04 -17.05
CA ASN A 277 -18.38 -30.10 -16.23
C ASN A 277 -18.96 -31.52 -16.31
N GLU A 278 -19.07 -32.22 -15.18
CA GLU A 278 -19.64 -33.54 -15.13
C GLU A 278 -21.14 -33.55 -14.72
N GLY A 279 -21.70 -32.33 -14.56
CA GLY A 279 -23.06 -32.19 -14.03
C GLY A 279 -23.11 -32.33 -12.51
N SER A 280 -24.29 -32.12 -11.94
CA SER A 280 -24.55 -32.24 -10.50
C SER A 280 -23.63 -31.34 -9.62
N GLY A 281 -23.14 -30.24 -10.18
CA GLY A 281 -22.25 -29.30 -9.47
C GLY A 281 -20.81 -29.81 -9.26
N LYS A 282 -20.36 -30.78 -10.07
CA LYS A 282 -19.02 -31.36 -10.04
C LYS A 282 -18.23 -30.98 -11.29
N LEU A 283 -16.95 -30.71 -11.10
CA LEU A 283 -15.98 -30.47 -12.16
C LEU A 283 -14.85 -31.51 -12.08
N GLN A 284 -14.49 -32.06 -13.22
CA GLN A 284 -13.28 -32.87 -13.37
C GLN A 284 -12.16 -31.99 -13.91
N ILE A 285 -11.03 -31.96 -13.21
CA ILE A 285 -9.79 -31.27 -13.61
C ILE A 285 -8.78 -32.34 -14.00
N SER A 286 -8.26 -32.25 -15.22
CA SER A 286 -7.29 -33.20 -15.78
C SER A 286 -6.03 -32.43 -16.20
N CYS A 287 -4.85 -32.94 -15.86
CA CYS A 287 -3.57 -32.36 -16.26
C CYS A 287 -2.79 -33.39 -17.08
N PHE A 288 -2.47 -33.03 -18.32
CA PHE A 288 -1.74 -33.84 -19.29
C PHE A 288 -0.40 -33.17 -19.57
N THR A 289 0.70 -33.77 -19.11
CA THR A 289 2.05 -33.23 -19.31
C THR A 289 2.90 -34.30 -20.01
N ALA A 290 3.52 -33.95 -21.13
CA ALA A 290 4.39 -34.87 -21.87
C ALA A 290 5.48 -35.44 -20.96
N GLY A 291 5.60 -36.78 -20.96
CA GLY A 291 6.61 -37.50 -20.16
C GLY A 291 6.30 -37.61 -18.66
N LYS A 292 5.12 -37.20 -18.22
CA LYS A 292 4.66 -37.39 -16.83
C LYS A 292 3.33 -38.13 -16.80
N PRO A 293 3.01 -38.85 -15.70
CA PRO A 293 1.69 -39.47 -15.53
C PRO A 293 0.58 -38.42 -15.51
N ASP A 294 -0.56 -38.75 -16.10
CA ASP A 294 -1.75 -37.93 -16.06
C ASP A 294 -2.26 -37.77 -14.62
N ARG A 295 -2.71 -36.56 -14.29
CA ARG A 295 -3.22 -36.23 -12.94
C ARG A 295 -4.64 -35.77 -13.05
N PHE A 296 -5.46 -36.20 -12.09
CA PHE A 296 -6.88 -35.93 -12.06
C PHE A 296 -7.31 -35.41 -10.67
N ALA A 297 -8.26 -34.50 -10.65
CA ALA A 297 -8.97 -34.06 -9.44
C ALA A 297 -10.44 -33.84 -9.76
N THR A 298 -11.32 -34.18 -8.82
CA THR A 298 -12.72 -33.80 -8.88
C THR A 298 -12.98 -32.74 -7.83
N THR A 299 -13.68 -31.68 -8.21
CA THR A 299 -13.99 -30.55 -7.32
C THR A 299 -15.46 -30.16 -7.43
N THR A 300 -15.92 -29.28 -6.53
CA THR A 300 -17.19 -28.59 -6.70
C THR A 300 -17.03 -27.43 -7.70
N THR A 301 -18.14 -26.77 -8.03
CA THR A 301 -18.11 -25.53 -8.85
C THR A 301 -17.67 -24.30 -8.05
N ASN A 302 -17.46 -24.42 -6.73
CA ASN A 302 -16.99 -23.29 -5.91
C ASN A 302 -15.58 -22.87 -6.37
N LEU A 303 -15.38 -21.57 -6.56
CA LEU A 303 -14.12 -21.03 -7.08
C LEU A 303 -12.89 -21.47 -6.25
N GLU A 304 -12.98 -21.44 -4.92
CA GLU A 304 -11.87 -21.86 -4.05
C GLU A 304 -11.52 -23.34 -4.27
N ASP A 305 -12.53 -24.22 -4.41
CA ASP A 305 -12.31 -25.64 -4.66
C ASP A 305 -11.68 -25.86 -6.05
N VAL A 306 -12.06 -25.06 -7.05
CA VAL A 306 -11.48 -25.12 -8.41
C VAL A 306 -10.02 -24.71 -8.36
N VAL A 307 -9.69 -23.59 -7.70
CA VAL A 307 -8.29 -23.13 -7.52
C VAL A 307 -7.45 -24.20 -6.83
N ARG A 308 -7.97 -24.77 -5.75
CA ARG A 308 -7.33 -25.87 -5.02
C ARG A 308 -7.15 -27.14 -5.89
N GLY A 309 -8.15 -27.46 -6.70
CA GLY A 309 -8.11 -28.58 -7.65
C GLY A 309 -7.05 -28.41 -8.73
N ILE A 310 -6.95 -27.24 -9.34
CA ILE A 310 -5.93 -26.88 -10.33
C ILE A 310 -4.53 -27.00 -9.70
N ALA A 311 -4.32 -26.43 -8.52
CA ALA A 311 -3.06 -26.52 -7.80
C ALA A 311 -2.68 -27.97 -7.45
N LYS A 312 -3.65 -28.82 -7.06
CA LYS A 312 -3.44 -30.23 -6.74
C LYS A 312 -2.96 -31.04 -7.93
N VAL A 313 -3.44 -30.75 -9.13
CA VAL A 313 -2.95 -31.42 -10.35
C VAL A 313 -1.67 -30.79 -10.89
N GLY A 314 -1.12 -29.77 -10.21
CA GLY A 314 0.15 -29.14 -10.51
C GLY A 314 0.05 -27.95 -11.46
N GLY A 315 -1.15 -27.38 -11.61
CA GLY A 315 -1.31 -26.07 -12.26
C GLY A 315 -0.83 -24.96 -11.35
N GLY A 316 -0.35 -23.89 -11.94
CA GLY A 316 0.14 -22.72 -11.27
C GLY A 316 -0.75 -21.50 -11.47
N TYR A 317 -0.15 -20.34 -11.19
CA TYR A 317 -0.83 -19.04 -11.28
C TYR A 317 -1.40 -18.73 -12.66
N SER A 318 -0.62 -19.04 -13.73
CA SER A 318 -1.01 -18.79 -15.12
C SER A 318 -2.27 -19.57 -15.49
N GLU A 319 -2.27 -20.87 -15.18
CA GLU A 319 -3.38 -21.76 -15.51
C GLU A 319 -4.69 -21.37 -14.80
N ILE A 320 -4.56 -20.89 -13.55
CA ILE A 320 -5.73 -20.37 -12.81
C ILE A 320 -6.23 -19.08 -13.46
N GLY A 321 -5.33 -18.18 -13.86
CA GLY A 321 -5.67 -16.94 -14.58
C GLY A 321 -6.45 -17.25 -15.86
N ASP A 322 -5.93 -18.18 -16.68
CA ASP A 322 -6.59 -18.60 -17.92
C ASP A 322 -7.96 -19.24 -17.67
N CYS A 323 -8.08 -20.05 -16.61
CA CYS A 323 -9.35 -20.61 -16.19
C CYS A 323 -10.38 -19.53 -15.85
N LEU A 324 -9.97 -18.52 -15.07
CA LEU A 324 -10.84 -17.40 -14.65
C LEU A 324 -11.27 -16.50 -15.80
N GLN A 325 -10.44 -16.34 -16.83
CA GLN A 325 -10.80 -15.58 -18.03
C GLN A 325 -11.73 -16.32 -18.95
N SER A 326 -11.76 -17.66 -18.87
CA SER A 326 -12.52 -18.51 -19.77
C SER A 326 -13.86 -18.97 -19.15
N ALA A 327 -14.07 -18.76 -17.86
CA ALA A 327 -15.23 -19.19 -17.08
C ALA A 327 -16.33 -18.12 -17.05
#